data_e5462360b28c519c49ea1f5033d12d2c
#
_entry.id   e5462360b28c519c49ea1f5033d12d2c
#
_cell.length_a   1.000
_cell.length_b   1.000
_cell.length_c   1.000
_cell.angle_alpha   90.00
_cell.angle_beta   90.00
_cell.angle_gamma   90.00
#
_symmetry.space_group_name_H-M   'P 1'
#
loop_
_entity.id
_entity.type
_entity.pdbx_description
1 polymer ?
#
loop_
_entity_poly.entity_id
_entity_poly.type
_entity_poly.pdbx_seq_one_letter_code
_entity_poly.pdbx_strand_id
1 'polypeptide(L)'
;VTTVDEDARRTVTPHRPPAVRRPGDVRSATSYAFIALYVLLTVAFGILPMLYAVYLAFTTGEGGFAGLANFTRVAGDFRFLPAVGHVAFYLLLWLVSLVLLVTLLALIVHTIRWRWLSGTLRLIFYLPGALAGASSVLLWLFVLDPTASPVGGLLRSLGLASFVQVIMPAHLPPIFAIIAFWAGAGGWIVIMYGALNNISPDVIEAARIDGAGTLQIAWRIQLPLLRKWISYMGIMSLAAGTQLFVEPQLLSQASNAVVPNDYSLNQLAYQYAFQQNDFNGAAAISLLLLVVALALSAFFVLRGGLFETD
;
A
#
# COMPACT_ATOMS: atom_id res chain seq x y z
N VAL A 1 17.74 -27.56 88.10
CA VAL A 1 16.76 -28.42 87.47
C VAL A 1 15.96 -27.52 86.53
N THR A 2 16.31 -27.55 85.29
CA THR A 2 15.65 -26.78 84.22
C THR A 2 15.10 -27.76 83.20
N THR A 3 13.80 -27.84 83.15
CA THR A 3 13.07 -28.57 82.13
C THR A 3 13.15 -27.81 80.81
N VAL A 4 13.78 -28.42 79.80
CA VAL A 4 13.85 -27.94 78.46
C VAL A 4 12.55 -28.26 77.75
N ASP A 5 11.90 -27.23 77.20
CA ASP A 5 10.65 -27.21 76.49
C ASP A 5 10.78 -27.92 75.11
N GLU A 6 10.08 -29.03 74.92
CA GLU A 6 10.20 -29.96 73.78
C GLU A 6 9.06 -29.73 72.77
N ASP A 7 8.65 -28.48 72.54
CA ASP A 7 7.49 -28.18 71.69
C ASP A 7 7.75 -27.14 70.57
N ALA A 8 8.78 -27.35 69.75
CA ALA A 8 9.03 -26.53 68.55
C ALA A 8 9.43 -27.31 67.31
N ARG A 9 8.88 -28.51 67.10
CA ARG A 9 8.95 -29.15 65.77
C ARG A 9 7.69 -28.81 64.98
N ARG A 10 7.53 -27.54 64.55
CA ARG A 10 6.62 -27.20 63.47
C ARG A 10 7.12 -27.83 62.20
N THR A 11 6.42 -28.85 61.74
CA THR A 11 6.56 -29.48 60.43
C THR A 11 6.31 -28.43 59.38
N VAL A 12 7.39 -27.93 58.78
CA VAL A 12 7.31 -27.10 57.55
C VAL A 12 6.83 -28.02 56.46
N THR A 13 5.54 -27.93 56.14
CA THR A 13 5.01 -28.55 54.94
C THR A 13 5.65 -27.91 53.70
N PRO A 14 6.32 -28.70 52.84
CA PRO A 14 6.92 -28.13 51.64
C PRO A 14 5.82 -27.50 50.78
N HIS A 15 5.94 -26.20 50.57
CA HIS A 15 5.05 -25.45 49.67
C HIS A 15 5.24 -26.03 48.26
N ARG A 16 4.31 -26.89 47.83
CA ARG A 16 4.28 -27.34 46.44
C ARG A 16 4.04 -26.08 45.58
N PRO A 17 4.97 -25.75 44.66
CA PRO A 17 4.73 -24.66 43.73
C PRO A 17 3.44 -24.97 42.95
N PRO A 18 2.59 -23.96 42.68
CA PRO A 18 1.38 -24.15 41.88
C PRO A 18 1.80 -24.82 40.57
N ALA A 19 1.09 -25.91 40.24
CA ALA A 19 1.33 -26.64 39.00
C ALA A 19 1.24 -25.60 37.83
N VAL A 20 2.38 -25.31 37.23
CA VAL A 20 2.44 -24.52 36.00
C VAL A 20 1.63 -25.32 34.99
N ARG A 21 0.40 -24.88 34.73
CA ARG A 21 -0.41 -25.44 33.65
C ARG A 21 0.44 -25.28 32.36
N ARG A 22 0.95 -26.39 31.86
CA ARG A 22 1.60 -26.46 30.58
C ARG A 22 0.60 -25.87 29.57
N PRO A 23 1.01 -24.93 28.69
CA PRO A 23 0.15 -24.43 27.64
C PRO A 23 0.02 -25.50 26.54
N GLY A 24 -0.69 -26.54 26.83
CA GLY A 24 -0.85 -27.65 25.95
C GLY A 24 -2.23 -28.27 26.14
N ASP A 25 -3.25 -27.56 25.64
CA ASP A 25 -4.52 -28.15 25.18
C ASP A 25 -5.58 -27.08 24.89
N VAL A 26 -5.18 -25.87 24.47
CA VAL A 26 -6.12 -24.96 23.78
C VAL A 26 -6.03 -25.24 22.28
N ARG A 27 -6.05 -26.52 21.93
CA ARG A 27 -6.40 -26.96 20.57
C ARG A 27 -7.93 -27.08 20.51
N SER A 28 -8.62 -25.95 20.71
CA SER A 28 -10.08 -26.01 20.53
C SER A 28 -10.33 -26.23 19.03
N ALA A 29 -11.14 -27.23 18.71
CA ALA A 29 -11.60 -27.50 17.35
C ALA A 29 -12.10 -26.22 16.64
N THR A 30 -12.63 -25.29 17.41
CA THR A 30 -13.05 -23.95 16.98
C THR A 30 -11.90 -23.12 16.42
N SER A 31 -10.71 -23.08 17.06
CA SER A 31 -9.57 -22.32 16.56
C SER A 31 -9.07 -22.86 15.22
N TYR A 32 -9.02 -24.20 15.11
CA TYR A 32 -8.67 -24.82 13.81
C TYR A 32 -9.74 -24.60 12.75
N ALA A 33 -11.03 -24.57 13.11
CA ALA A 33 -12.10 -24.30 12.16
C ALA A 33 -11.99 -22.88 11.58
N PHE A 34 -11.68 -21.85 12.39
CA PHE A 34 -11.45 -20.49 11.89
C PHE A 34 -10.21 -20.41 10.97
N ILE A 35 -9.10 -21.05 11.36
CA ILE A 35 -7.88 -21.10 10.54
C ILE A 35 -8.16 -21.86 9.24
N ALA A 36 -8.84 -23.01 9.32
CA ALA A 36 -9.18 -23.82 8.15
C ALA A 36 -10.07 -23.07 7.17
N LEU A 37 -11.07 -22.34 7.65
CA LEU A 37 -11.92 -21.49 6.80
C LEU A 37 -11.11 -20.41 6.09
N TYR A 38 -10.23 -19.71 6.81
CA TYR A 38 -9.34 -18.70 6.22
C TYR A 38 -8.43 -19.31 5.15
N VAL A 39 -7.78 -20.44 5.46
CA VAL A 39 -6.89 -21.15 4.52
C VAL A 39 -7.67 -21.61 3.29
N LEU A 40 -8.86 -22.20 3.50
CA LEU A 40 -9.71 -22.67 2.41
C LEU A 40 -10.10 -21.52 1.46
N LEU A 41 -10.55 -20.39 2.01
CA LEU A 41 -10.89 -19.21 1.20
C LEU A 41 -9.68 -18.62 0.48
N THR A 42 -8.52 -18.57 1.14
CA THR A 42 -7.26 -18.11 0.53
C THR A 42 -6.82 -19.02 -0.60
N VAL A 43 -6.92 -20.35 -0.42
CA VAL A 43 -6.59 -21.31 -1.49
C VAL A 43 -7.60 -21.19 -2.62
N ALA A 44 -8.90 -21.21 -2.32
CA ALA A 44 -9.96 -21.24 -3.34
C ALA A 44 -10.03 -19.94 -4.17
N PHE A 45 -9.87 -18.77 -3.55
CA PHE A 45 -10.06 -17.48 -4.21
C PHE A 45 -8.76 -16.68 -4.42
N GLY A 46 -7.66 -17.08 -3.83
CA GLY A 46 -6.34 -16.47 -4.04
C GLY A 46 -5.41 -17.36 -4.87
N ILE A 47 -5.08 -18.54 -4.34
CA ILE A 47 -4.03 -19.38 -4.93
C ILE A 47 -4.51 -20.07 -6.22
N LEU A 48 -5.69 -20.71 -6.21
CA LEU A 48 -6.18 -21.43 -7.38
C LEU A 48 -6.39 -20.53 -8.61
N PRO A 49 -7.01 -19.32 -8.51
CA PRO A 49 -7.11 -18.42 -9.65
C PRO A 49 -5.75 -17.96 -10.16
N MET A 50 -4.77 -17.72 -9.26
CA MET A 50 -3.42 -17.36 -9.65
C MET A 50 -2.74 -18.50 -10.44
N LEU A 51 -2.82 -19.74 -9.96
CA LEU A 51 -2.28 -20.91 -10.66
C LEU A 51 -2.97 -21.12 -12.00
N TYR A 52 -4.27 -20.89 -12.08
CA TYR A 52 -5.02 -20.96 -13.33
C TYR A 52 -4.59 -19.86 -14.31
N ALA A 53 -4.34 -18.63 -13.84
CA ALA A 53 -3.79 -17.58 -14.69
C ALA A 53 -2.39 -17.94 -15.22
N VAL A 54 -1.54 -18.54 -14.38
CA VAL A 54 -0.24 -19.07 -14.85
C VAL A 54 -0.45 -20.14 -15.93
N TYR A 55 -1.36 -21.09 -15.72
CA TYR A 55 -1.69 -22.10 -16.73
C TYR A 55 -2.13 -21.46 -18.05
N LEU A 56 -3.07 -20.52 -18.01
CA LEU A 56 -3.55 -19.81 -19.20
C LEU A 56 -2.43 -19.06 -19.93
N ALA A 57 -1.51 -18.41 -19.21
CA ALA A 57 -0.42 -17.65 -19.81
C ALA A 57 0.51 -18.52 -20.68
N PHE A 58 0.64 -19.82 -20.37
CA PHE A 58 1.50 -20.77 -21.09
C PHE A 58 0.75 -21.72 -22.01
N THR A 59 -0.56 -21.58 -22.18
CA THR A 59 -1.38 -22.45 -23.05
C THR A 59 -2.02 -21.67 -24.19
N THR A 60 -2.43 -22.40 -25.24
CA THR A 60 -3.27 -21.88 -26.33
C THR A 60 -4.74 -21.93 -25.93
N GLY A 61 -5.63 -21.23 -26.68
CA GLY A 61 -7.07 -21.30 -26.46
C GLY A 61 -7.67 -22.71 -26.60
N GLU A 62 -6.98 -23.62 -27.28
CA GLU A 62 -7.35 -25.04 -27.45
C GLU A 62 -6.74 -25.94 -26.36
N GLY A 63 -6.02 -25.38 -25.38
CA GLY A 63 -5.41 -26.12 -24.27
C GLY A 63 -4.03 -26.73 -24.56
N GLY A 64 -3.46 -26.48 -25.74
CA GLY A 64 -2.10 -26.88 -26.07
C GLY A 64 -1.04 -26.00 -25.38
N PHE A 65 0.18 -26.52 -25.23
CA PHE A 65 1.28 -25.74 -24.66
C PHE A 65 1.77 -24.67 -25.64
N ALA A 66 1.72 -23.40 -25.26
CA ALA A 66 2.11 -22.25 -26.08
C ALA A 66 3.53 -21.74 -25.79
N GLY A 67 4.21 -22.25 -24.75
CA GLY A 67 5.49 -21.71 -24.31
C GLY A 67 5.39 -20.20 -24.02
N LEU A 68 6.27 -19.41 -24.64
CA LEU A 68 6.29 -17.96 -24.50
C LEU A 68 5.50 -17.18 -25.58
N ALA A 69 4.73 -17.88 -26.44
CA ALA A 69 4.06 -17.25 -27.58
C ALA A 69 3.06 -16.16 -27.15
N ASN A 70 2.31 -16.36 -26.06
CA ASN A 70 1.39 -15.34 -25.55
C ASN A 70 2.14 -14.09 -25.07
N PHE A 71 3.27 -14.27 -24.41
CA PHE A 71 4.10 -13.14 -23.92
C PHE A 71 4.70 -12.34 -25.07
N THR A 72 5.25 -13.00 -26.09
CA THR A 72 5.81 -12.32 -27.26
C THR A 72 4.73 -11.59 -28.05
N ARG A 73 3.53 -12.18 -28.18
CA ARG A 73 2.40 -11.58 -28.85
C ARG A 73 1.92 -10.31 -28.13
N VAL A 74 1.71 -10.35 -26.80
CA VAL A 74 1.25 -9.17 -26.05
C VAL A 74 2.34 -8.11 -25.95
N ALA A 75 3.61 -8.46 -25.82
CA ALA A 75 4.71 -7.51 -25.83
C ALA A 75 4.91 -6.83 -27.20
N GLY A 76 4.51 -7.50 -28.28
CA GLY A 76 4.50 -6.95 -29.64
C GLY A 76 3.26 -6.08 -29.96
N ASP A 77 2.25 -6.03 -29.09
CA ASP A 77 1.10 -5.15 -29.26
C ASP A 77 1.53 -3.69 -29.13
N PHE A 78 1.15 -2.83 -30.09
CA PHE A 78 1.53 -1.41 -30.12
C PHE A 78 1.06 -0.63 -28.88
N ARG A 79 0.05 -1.12 -28.16
CA ARG A 79 -0.51 -0.53 -26.93
C ARG A 79 0.31 -0.88 -25.68
N PHE A 80 1.08 -1.97 -25.73
CA PHE A 80 1.76 -2.50 -24.55
C PHE A 80 2.82 -1.53 -24.00
N LEU A 81 3.76 -1.08 -24.85
CA LEU A 81 4.81 -0.16 -24.42
C LEU A 81 4.30 1.22 -23.94
N PRO A 82 3.33 1.87 -24.61
CA PRO A 82 2.68 3.06 -24.06
C PRO A 82 2.06 2.83 -22.69
N ALA A 83 1.32 1.73 -22.50
CA ALA A 83 0.72 1.41 -21.20
C ALA A 83 1.76 1.20 -20.10
N VAL A 84 2.89 0.52 -20.40
CA VAL A 84 4.04 0.43 -19.48
C VAL A 84 4.58 1.81 -19.12
N GLY A 85 4.77 2.68 -20.10
CA GLY A 85 5.29 4.03 -19.92
C GLY A 85 4.38 4.89 -19.03
N HIS A 86 3.07 4.84 -19.26
CA HIS A 86 2.07 5.54 -18.46
C HIS A 86 2.09 5.10 -17.00
N VAL A 87 2.07 3.79 -16.76
CA VAL A 87 2.11 3.22 -15.40
C VAL A 87 3.43 3.55 -14.71
N ALA A 88 4.57 3.42 -15.40
CA ALA A 88 5.89 3.74 -14.84
C ALA A 88 6.00 5.22 -14.43
N PHE A 89 5.52 6.14 -15.28
CA PHE A 89 5.56 7.57 -14.97
C PHE A 89 4.60 7.94 -13.84
N TYR A 90 3.39 7.38 -13.83
CA TYR A 90 2.47 7.51 -12.70
C TYR A 90 3.09 7.00 -11.39
N LEU A 91 3.68 5.80 -11.39
CA LEU A 91 4.34 5.22 -10.22
C LEU A 91 5.46 6.09 -9.69
N LEU A 92 6.29 6.64 -10.58
CA LEU A 92 7.36 7.55 -10.21
C LEU A 92 6.81 8.77 -9.46
N LEU A 93 5.82 9.46 -10.05
CA LEU A 93 5.21 10.63 -9.43
C LEU A 93 4.57 10.31 -8.10
N TRP A 94 3.81 9.23 -8.04
CA TRP A 94 3.10 8.82 -6.84
C TRP A 94 4.05 8.40 -5.71
N LEU A 95 5.03 7.52 -5.99
CA LEU A 95 5.99 7.07 -4.98
C LEU A 95 6.86 8.22 -4.46
N VAL A 96 7.33 9.10 -5.34
CA VAL A 96 8.09 10.28 -4.92
C VAL A 96 7.23 11.19 -4.04
N SER A 97 5.98 11.47 -4.43
CA SER A 97 5.07 12.28 -3.62
C SER A 97 4.76 11.64 -2.27
N LEU A 98 4.52 10.32 -2.23
CA LEU A 98 4.33 9.58 -0.97
C LEU A 98 5.54 9.70 -0.05
N VAL A 99 6.73 9.34 -0.54
CA VAL A 99 7.93 9.35 0.29
C VAL A 99 8.22 10.75 0.84
N LEU A 100 8.13 11.77 0.00
CA LEU A 100 8.45 13.14 0.42
C LEU A 100 7.34 13.75 1.29
N LEU A 101 6.09 13.75 0.79
CA LEU A 101 5.01 14.49 1.44
C LEU A 101 4.47 13.77 2.68
N VAL A 102 4.32 12.44 2.65
CA VAL A 102 3.87 11.69 3.84
C VAL A 102 4.89 11.81 4.97
N THR A 103 6.17 11.64 4.65
CA THR A 103 7.23 11.78 5.67
C THR A 103 7.25 13.20 6.25
N LEU A 104 7.18 14.21 5.39
CA LEU A 104 7.11 15.62 5.82
C LEU A 104 5.88 15.89 6.69
N LEU A 105 4.69 15.47 6.24
CA LEU A 105 3.43 15.67 6.97
C LEU A 105 3.44 14.92 8.31
N ALA A 106 3.96 13.70 8.38
CA ALA A 106 4.10 12.96 9.63
C ALA A 106 5.03 13.66 10.62
N LEU A 107 6.17 14.18 10.16
CA LEU A 107 7.08 14.97 10.97
C LEU A 107 6.40 16.26 11.48
N ILE A 108 5.71 17.00 10.62
CA ILE A 108 4.98 18.22 11.02
C ILE A 108 3.92 17.88 12.06
N VAL A 109 3.07 16.90 11.82
CA VAL A 109 2.01 16.49 12.75
C VAL A 109 2.58 16.02 14.10
N HIS A 110 3.77 15.39 14.09
CA HIS A 110 4.47 14.94 15.30
C HIS A 110 5.01 16.13 16.12
N THR A 111 5.36 17.27 15.52
CA THR A 111 5.82 18.45 16.24
C THR A 111 4.70 19.21 16.96
N ILE A 112 3.43 18.92 16.64
CA ILE A 112 2.27 19.61 17.21
C ILE A 112 2.06 19.19 18.66
N ARG A 113 2.19 20.15 19.60
CA ARG A 113 2.04 19.91 21.04
C ARG A 113 0.60 19.64 21.47
N TRP A 114 -0.39 20.20 20.77
CA TRP A 114 -1.80 20.05 21.09
C TRP A 114 -2.33 18.72 20.60
N ARG A 115 -2.53 17.79 21.53
CA ARG A 115 -2.94 16.41 21.22
C ARG A 115 -4.23 16.32 20.41
N TRP A 116 -5.21 17.19 20.71
CA TRP A 116 -6.46 17.24 19.97
C TRP A 116 -6.22 17.65 18.51
N LEU A 117 -5.41 18.69 18.24
CA LEU A 117 -5.10 19.16 16.89
C LEU A 117 -4.35 18.09 16.08
N SER A 118 -3.33 17.48 16.68
CA SER A 118 -2.61 16.36 16.05
C SER A 118 -3.54 15.17 15.75
N GLY A 119 -4.47 14.85 16.64
CA GLY A 119 -5.47 13.81 16.44
C GLY A 119 -6.45 14.14 15.32
N THR A 120 -6.99 15.35 15.31
CA THR A 120 -7.92 15.83 14.27
C THR A 120 -7.26 15.86 12.89
N LEU A 121 -6.03 16.35 12.79
CA LEU A 121 -5.31 16.34 11.49
C LEU A 121 -5.10 14.94 10.95
N ARG A 122 -4.71 13.99 11.81
CA ARG A 122 -4.56 12.59 11.40
C ARG A 122 -5.89 11.99 10.95
N LEU A 123 -7.00 12.30 11.61
CA LEU A 123 -8.33 11.87 11.19
C LEU A 123 -8.70 12.48 9.84
N ILE A 124 -8.48 13.78 9.62
CA ILE A 124 -8.75 14.46 8.34
C ILE A 124 -7.95 13.84 7.21
N PHE A 125 -6.66 13.56 7.42
CA PHE A 125 -5.84 12.89 6.40
C PHE A 125 -6.25 11.44 6.16
N TYR A 126 -6.74 10.75 7.18
CA TYR A 126 -7.17 9.34 7.06
C TYR A 126 -8.53 9.18 6.38
N LEU A 127 -9.41 10.17 6.52
CA LEU A 127 -10.80 10.10 6.04
C LEU A 127 -10.92 9.79 4.53
N PRO A 128 -10.12 10.38 3.63
CA PRO A 128 -10.17 10.05 2.21
C PRO A 128 -9.96 8.55 1.92
N GLY A 129 -9.05 7.91 2.63
CA GLY A 129 -8.76 6.48 2.49
C GLY A 129 -9.91 5.56 2.91
N ALA A 130 -10.89 6.07 3.64
CA ALA A 130 -12.10 5.33 3.98
C ALA A 130 -13.10 5.22 2.81
N LEU A 131 -12.93 6.03 1.76
CA LEU A 131 -13.73 5.94 0.55
C LEU A 131 -13.26 4.75 -0.30
N ALA A 132 -14.18 3.89 -0.67
CA ALA A 132 -13.88 2.78 -1.59
C ALA A 132 -13.40 3.31 -2.95
N GLY A 133 -12.50 2.58 -3.60
CA GLY A 133 -11.82 3.00 -4.83
C GLY A 133 -12.71 3.68 -5.87
N ALA A 134 -13.80 3.03 -6.30
CA ALA A 134 -14.73 3.61 -7.28
C ALA A 134 -15.41 4.90 -6.79
N SER A 135 -15.84 4.95 -5.53
CA SER A 135 -16.48 6.14 -4.95
C SER A 135 -15.50 7.32 -4.88
N SER A 136 -14.23 7.06 -4.60
CA SER A 136 -13.16 8.05 -4.64
C SER A 136 -13.04 8.66 -6.04
N VAL A 137 -12.98 7.81 -7.08
CA VAL A 137 -12.86 8.30 -8.46
C VAL A 137 -14.08 9.11 -8.91
N LEU A 138 -15.30 8.69 -8.55
CA LEU A 138 -16.52 9.45 -8.85
C LEU A 138 -16.49 10.86 -8.22
N LEU A 139 -15.98 10.97 -6.99
CA LEU A 139 -15.76 12.28 -6.36
C LEU A 139 -14.75 13.12 -7.15
N TRP A 140 -13.66 12.50 -7.62
CA TRP A 140 -12.64 13.18 -8.41
C TRP A 140 -13.13 13.59 -9.79
N LEU A 141 -14.05 12.85 -10.43
CA LEU A 141 -14.70 13.32 -11.67
C LEU A 141 -15.38 14.68 -11.46
N PHE A 142 -16.06 14.86 -10.31
CA PHE A 142 -16.65 16.13 -9.95
C PHE A 142 -15.59 17.22 -9.66
N VAL A 143 -14.52 16.87 -8.94
CA VAL A 143 -13.42 17.81 -8.60
C VAL A 143 -12.66 18.26 -9.85
N LEU A 144 -12.50 17.39 -10.84
CA LEU A 144 -11.80 17.68 -12.10
C LEU A 144 -12.64 18.45 -13.13
N ASP A 145 -13.94 18.63 -12.90
CA ASP A 145 -14.78 19.44 -13.79
C ASP A 145 -14.73 20.92 -13.40
N PRO A 146 -14.11 21.82 -14.20
CA PRO A 146 -14.00 23.24 -13.88
C PRO A 146 -15.34 23.95 -13.72
N THR A 147 -16.44 23.39 -14.25
CA THR A 147 -17.78 23.99 -14.20
C THR A 147 -18.53 23.66 -12.91
N ALA A 148 -18.27 22.49 -12.34
CA ALA A 148 -18.96 21.97 -11.16
C ALA A 148 -18.10 21.97 -9.89
N SER A 149 -16.78 22.00 -10.04
CA SER A 149 -15.81 21.83 -8.96
C SER A 149 -15.73 23.01 -8.01
N PRO A 150 -15.60 22.77 -6.68
CA PRO A 150 -15.22 23.82 -5.71
C PRO A 150 -13.89 24.51 -6.06
N VAL A 151 -12.98 23.82 -6.72
CA VAL A 151 -11.69 24.35 -7.19
C VAL A 151 -11.71 24.80 -8.65
N GLY A 152 -12.89 24.88 -9.26
CA GLY A 152 -13.06 25.26 -10.68
C GLY A 152 -12.47 26.64 -11.03
N GLY A 153 -12.50 27.61 -10.10
CA GLY A 153 -11.85 28.89 -10.26
C GLY A 153 -10.34 28.76 -10.46
N LEU A 154 -9.69 27.90 -9.67
CA LEU A 154 -8.26 27.60 -9.80
C LEU A 154 -7.96 26.90 -11.12
N LEU A 155 -8.75 25.91 -11.51
CA LEU A 155 -8.57 25.18 -12.77
C LEU A 155 -8.65 26.17 -13.97
N ARG A 156 -9.63 27.05 -13.99
CA ARG A 156 -9.78 28.08 -15.04
C ARG A 156 -8.63 29.08 -15.05
N SER A 157 -8.10 29.47 -13.88
CA SER A 157 -6.94 30.36 -13.81
C SER A 157 -5.64 29.72 -14.37
N LEU A 158 -5.58 28.38 -14.36
CA LEU A 158 -4.53 27.59 -14.99
C LEU A 158 -4.76 27.33 -16.49
N GLY A 159 -5.80 27.94 -17.09
CA GLY A 159 -6.16 27.77 -18.49
C GLY A 159 -6.97 26.51 -18.79
N LEU A 160 -7.45 25.78 -17.76
CA LEU A 160 -8.23 24.57 -17.89
C LEU A 160 -9.73 24.91 -17.75
N ALA A 161 -10.36 25.26 -18.89
CA ALA A 161 -11.74 25.75 -18.91
C ALA A 161 -12.80 24.65 -19.01
N SER A 162 -12.43 23.43 -19.42
CA SER A 162 -13.34 22.29 -19.58
C SER A 162 -12.78 21.00 -18.99
N PHE A 163 -13.66 20.08 -18.65
CA PHE A 163 -13.29 18.74 -18.14
C PHE A 163 -12.32 18.03 -19.11
N VAL A 164 -12.58 18.08 -20.41
CA VAL A 164 -11.74 17.47 -21.44
C VAL A 164 -10.30 18.03 -21.41
N GLN A 165 -10.15 19.35 -21.21
CA GLN A 165 -8.82 19.95 -21.11
C GLN A 165 -8.06 19.49 -19.86
N VAL A 166 -8.77 19.30 -18.75
CA VAL A 166 -8.17 18.79 -17.51
C VAL A 166 -7.65 17.36 -17.69
N ILE A 167 -8.42 16.49 -18.32
CA ILE A 167 -8.12 15.07 -18.47
C ILE A 167 -7.38 14.71 -19.77
N MET A 168 -6.74 15.66 -20.43
CA MET A 168 -5.87 15.36 -21.58
C MET A 168 -4.82 14.30 -21.21
N PRO A 169 -4.41 13.42 -22.14
CA PRO A 169 -3.46 12.34 -21.87
C PRO A 169 -2.18 12.79 -21.17
N ALA A 170 -1.65 13.98 -21.49
CA ALA A 170 -0.47 14.55 -20.85
C ALA A 170 -0.65 14.86 -19.35
N HIS A 171 -1.89 15.11 -18.90
CA HIS A 171 -2.21 15.47 -17.52
C HIS A 171 -2.57 14.24 -16.65
N LEU A 172 -2.84 13.08 -17.25
CA LEU A 172 -3.31 11.90 -16.53
C LEU A 172 -2.34 11.37 -15.48
N PRO A 173 -1.02 11.23 -15.73
CA PRO A 173 -0.11 10.70 -14.71
C PRO A 173 -0.11 11.52 -13.41
N PRO A 174 0.02 12.86 -13.43
CA PRO A 174 -0.08 13.64 -12.20
C PRO A 174 -1.48 13.61 -11.57
N ILE A 175 -2.55 13.56 -12.36
CA ILE A 175 -3.92 13.43 -11.83
C ILE A 175 -4.05 12.12 -11.06
N PHE A 176 -3.67 10.99 -11.65
CA PHE A 176 -3.73 9.70 -10.96
C PHE A 176 -2.82 9.67 -9.73
N ALA A 177 -1.64 10.29 -9.78
CA ALA A 177 -0.76 10.39 -8.62
C ALA A 177 -1.39 11.23 -7.49
N ILE A 178 -2.10 12.31 -7.80
CA ILE A 178 -2.83 13.13 -6.81
C ILE A 178 -4.00 12.34 -6.21
N ILE A 179 -4.79 11.63 -7.03
CA ILE A 179 -5.90 10.79 -6.56
C ILE A 179 -5.38 9.71 -5.62
N ALA A 180 -4.34 9.00 -6.03
CA ALA A 180 -3.73 7.93 -5.24
C ALA A 180 -3.08 8.46 -3.95
N PHE A 181 -2.42 9.62 -4.01
CA PHE A 181 -1.87 10.29 -2.82
C PHE A 181 -2.99 10.67 -1.85
N TRP A 182 -4.03 11.34 -2.32
CA TRP A 182 -5.16 11.76 -1.49
C TRP A 182 -5.85 10.58 -0.80
N ALA A 183 -6.04 9.47 -1.50
CA ALA A 183 -6.64 8.26 -0.93
C ALA A 183 -5.69 7.49 0.00
N GLY A 184 -4.40 7.41 -0.34
CA GLY A 184 -3.45 6.52 0.35
C GLY A 184 -2.61 7.17 1.44
N ALA A 185 -2.38 8.48 1.39
CA ALA A 185 -1.41 9.16 2.27
C ALA A 185 -1.78 9.09 3.77
N GLY A 186 -3.07 9.16 4.09
CA GLY A 186 -3.51 9.24 5.49
C GLY A 186 -3.15 8.02 6.31
N GLY A 187 -3.28 6.82 5.76
CA GLY A 187 -2.87 5.59 6.42
C GLY A 187 -1.36 5.58 6.73
N TRP A 188 -0.55 5.99 5.76
CA TRP A 188 0.89 6.08 5.92
C TRP A 188 1.32 7.18 6.89
N ILE A 189 0.65 8.34 6.92
CA ILE A 189 0.89 9.40 7.92
C ILE A 189 0.68 8.86 9.33
N VAL A 190 -0.39 8.08 9.57
CA VAL A 190 -0.66 7.48 10.88
C VAL A 190 0.41 6.46 11.27
N ILE A 191 0.83 5.61 10.34
CA ILE A 191 1.90 4.61 10.56
C ILE A 191 3.24 5.31 10.89
N MET A 192 3.62 6.32 10.10
CA MET A 192 4.85 7.09 10.33
C MET A 192 4.82 7.85 11.65
N TYR A 193 3.67 8.44 12.00
CA TYR A 193 3.48 9.08 13.30
C TYR A 193 3.63 8.09 14.45
N GLY A 194 3.10 6.87 14.33
CA GLY A 194 3.30 5.79 15.29
C GLY A 194 4.77 5.42 15.43
N ALA A 195 5.49 5.31 14.31
CA ALA A 195 6.93 5.03 14.32
C ALA A 195 7.75 6.14 15.02
N LEU A 196 7.38 7.41 14.81
CA LEU A 196 8.00 8.55 15.49
C LEU A 196 7.78 8.53 17.00
N ASN A 197 6.61 8.08 17.47
CA ASN A 197 6.33 7.96 18.90
C ASN A 197 7.12 6.82 19.60
N ASN A 198 7.69 5.89 18.85
CA ASN A 198 8.53 4.83 19.39
C ASN A 198 10.01 5.27 19.59
N ILE A 199 10.36 6.47 19.14
CA ILE A 199 11.69 7.05 19.42
C ILE A 199 11.73 7.47 20.89
N SER A 200 12.74 7.01 21.65
CA SER A 200 12.88 7.36 23.07
C SER A 200 12.91 8.88 23.26
N PRO A 201 12.11 9.43 24.18
CA PRO A 201 12.18 10.85 24.53
C PRO A 201 13.59 11.28 24.95
N ASP A 202 14.34 10.41 25.65
CA ASP A 202 15.70 10.70 26.14
C ASP A 202 16.66 11.05 24.99
N VAL A 203 16.52 10.38 23.82
CA VAL A 203 17.33 10.69 22.63
C VAL A 203 17.03 12.10 22.11
N ILE A 204 15.77 12.47 22.10
CA ILE A 204 15.34 13.81 21.64
C ILE A 204 15.75 14.90 22.65
N GLU A 205 15.66 14.61 23.95
CA GLU A 205 16.04 15.54 25.03
C GLU A 205 17.57 15.75 25.05
N ALA A 206 18.36 14.69 24.94
CA ALA A 206 19.82 14.77 24.84
C ALA A 206 20.24 15.65 23.65
N ALA A 207 19.65 15.44 22.47
CA ALA A 207 19.92 16.25 21.29
C ALA A 207 19.57 17.74 21.49
N ARG A 208 18.51 18.04 22.26
CA ARG A 208 18.16 19.44 22.61
C ARG A 208 19.16 20.06 23.58
N ILE A 209 19.65 19.29 24.55
CA ILE A 209 20.71 19.74 25.49
C ILE A 209 21.98 20.05 24.70
N ASP A 210 22.31 19.26 23.67
CA ASP A 210 23.42 19.50 22.74
C ASP A 210 23.18 20.68 21.78
N GLY A 211 22.04 21.39 21.92
CA GLY A 211 21.71 22.59 21.11
C GLY A 211 21.08 22.29 19.75
N ALA A 212 20.67 21.06 19.47
CA ALA A 212 20.05 20.72 18.20
C ALA A 212 18.66 21.37 18.03
N GLY A 213 18.47 22.13 16.95
CA GLY A 213 17.17 22.66 16.57
C GLY A 213 16.21 21.58 16.00
N THR A 214 14.92 21.91 15.94
CA THR A 214 13.87 20.98 15.49
C THR A 214 14.17 20.36 14.12
N LEU A 215 14.63 21.15 13.16
CA LEU A 215 14.97 20.67 11.82
C LEU A 215 16.19 19.71 11.86
N GLN A 216 17.17 20.00 12.70
CA GLN A 216 18.34 19.17 12.86
C GLN A 216 17.98 17.82 13.50
N ILE A 217 17.10 17.80 14.49
CA ILE A 217 16.54 16.58 15.08
C ILE A 217 15.78 15.77 14.03
N ALA A 218 14.94 16.43 13.22
CA ALA A 218 14.17 15.76 12.15
C ALA A 218 15.11 15.08 11.14
N TRP A 219 16.14 15.78 10.65
CA TRP A 219 17.04 15.26 9.62
C TRP A 219 18.06 14.25 10.13
N ARG A 220 18.63 14.47 11.32
CA ARG A 220 19.76 13.66 11.82
C ARG A 220 19.34 12.50 12.73
N ILE A 221 18.12 12.56 13.28
CA ILE A 221 17.64 11.54 14.24
C ILE A 221 16.36 10.88 13.70
N GLN A 222 15.30 11.66 13.49
CA GLN A 222 14.01 11.08 13.16
C GLN A 222 13.96 10.45 11.77
N LEU A 223 14.45 11.12 10.74
CA LEU A 223 14.44 10.62 9.36
C LEU A 223 15.28 9.34 9.17
N PRO A 224 16.51 9.21 9.70
CA PRO A 224 17.26 7.96 9.66
C PRO A 224 16.54 6.80 10.36
N LEU A 225 15.90 7.04 11.51
CA LEU A 225 15.13 6.04 12.24
C LEU A 225 13.84 5.63 11.52
N LEU A 226 13.27 6.52 10.70
CA LEU A 226 12.12 6.22 9.85
C LEU A 226 12.47 5.43 8.58
N ARG A 227 13.75 5.24 8.25
CA ARG A 227 14.18 4.62 6.98
C ARG A 227 13.52 3.26 6.73
N LYS A 228 13.41 2.40 7.75
CA LYS A 228 12.75 1.09 7.63
C LYS A 228 11.27 1.24 7.26
N TRP A 229 10.57 2.19 7.87
CA TRP A 229 9.15 2.49 7.60
C TRP A 229 8.94 3.13 6.23
N ILE A 230 9.85 4.03 5.80
CA ILE A 230 9.83 4.63 4.45
C ILE A 230 10.02 3.54 3.39
N SER A 231 10.97 2.61 3.60
CA SER A 231 11.18 1.48 2.69
C SER A 231 9.96 0.57 2.64
N TYR A 232 9.36 0.26 3.79
CA TYR A 232 8.13 -0.53 3.86
C TYR A 232 6.97 0.14 3.11
N MET A 233 6.75 1.44 3.34
CA MET A 233 5.76 2.25 2.61
C MET A 233 6.01 2.18 1.10
N GLY A 234 7.25 2.37 0.66
CA GLY A 234 7.62 2.35 -0.75
C GLY A 234 7.30 1.01 -1.42
N ILE A 235 7.65 -0.10 -0.78
CA ILE A 235 7.41 -1.46 -1.31
C ILE A 235 5.91 -1.76 -1.40
N MET A 236 5.16 -1.50 -0.33
CA MET A 236 3.72 -1.76 -0.31
C MET A 236 2.98 -0.88 -1.31
N SER A 237 3.37 0.38 -1.42
CA SER A 237 2.79 1.32 -2.37
C SER A 237 3.16 1.00 -3.82
N LEU A 238 4.38 0.53 -4.07
CA LEU A 238 4.78 0.04 -5.40
C LEU A 238 3.88 -1.11 -5.85
N ALA A 239 3.70 -2.13 -4.99
CA ALA A 239 2.85 -3.27 -5.30
C ALA A 239 1.38 -2.85 -5.56
N ALA A 240 0.84 -1.91 -4.76
CA ALA A 240 -0.50 -1.39 -4.96
C ALA A 240 -0.61 -0.54 -6.25
N GLY A 241 0.38 0.28 -6.54
CA GLY A 241 0.35 1.19 -7.69
C GLY A 241 0.48 0.51 -9.05
N THR A 242 1.11 -0.66 -9.13
CA THR A 242 1.10 -1.45 -10.39
C THR A 242 -0.30 -1.90 -10.79
N GLN A 243 -1.28 -1.85 -9.86
CA GLN A 243 -2.67 -2.26 -10.09
C GLN A 243 -3.57 -1.10 -10.57
N LEU A 244 -3.02 -0.06 -11.20
CA LEU A 244 -3.77 1.07 -11.73
C LEU A 244 -4.81 0.58 -12.76
N PHE A 245 -6.10 0.62 -12.40
CA PHE A 245 -7.21 0.16 -13.24
C PHE A 245 -8.47 1.01 -13.07
N VAL A 246 -8.95 1.21 -11.83
CA VAL A 246 -10.25 1.82 -11.55
C VAL A 246 -10.28 3.29 -11.99
N GLU A 247 -9.23 4.02 -11.72
CA GLU A 247 -9.10 5.45 -12.03
C GLU A 247 -9.17 5.69 -13.56
N PRO A 248 -8.29 5.10 -14.38
CA PRO A 248 -8.36 5.32 -15.82
C PRO A 248 -9.62 4.69 -16.43
N GLN A 249 -10.16 3.60 -15.89
CA GLN A 249 -11.37 2.97 -16.40
C GLN A 249 -12.59 3.86 -16.25
N LEU A 250 -12.81 4.44 -15.08
CA LEU A 250 -13.94 5.33 -14.83
C LEU A 250 -13.79 6.68 -15.55
N LEU A 251 -12.56 7.22 -15.64
CA LEU A 251 -12.30 8.42 -16.42
C LEU A 251 -12.55 8.18 -17.91
N SER A 252 -12.14 7.05 -18.46
CA SER A 252 -12.42 6.69 -19.85
C SER A 252 -13.92 6.65 -20.15
N GLN A 253 -14.70 6.00 -19.28
CA GLN A 253 -16.15 5.93 -19.42
C GLN A 253 -16.82 7.30 -19.30
N ALA A 254 -16.39 8.14 -18.34
CA ALA A 254 -16.96 9.47 -18.12
C ALA A 254 -16.58 10.50 -19.20
N SER A 255 -15.50 10.28 -19.93
CA SER A 255 -14.94 11.21 -20.91
C SER A 255 -15.26 10.89 -22.36
N ASN A 256 -16.13 9.91 -22.64
CA ASN A 256 -16.39 9.40 -23.98
C ASN A 256 -15.09 9.07 -24.74
N ALA A 257 -14.20 8.33 -24.08
CA ALA A 257 -12.91 7.85 -24.60
C ALA A 257 -11.85 8.95 -24.90
N VAL A 258 -11.95 10.13 -24.31
CA VAL A 258 -10.83 11.10 -24.29
C VAL A 258 -9.64 10.48 -23.52
N VAL A 259 -9.92 9.82 -22.39
CA VAL A 259 -8.95 8.93 -21.73
C VAL A 259 -9.00 7.58 -22.43
N PRO A 260 -7.88 7.07 -22.95
CA PRO A 260 -7.83 5.77 -23.61
C PRO A 260 -8.24 4.65 -22.66
N ASN A 261 -8.95 3.67 -23.17
CA ASN A 261 -9.37 2.49 -22.39
C ASN A 261 -8.29 1.39 -22.31
N ASP A 262 -7.11 1.66 -22.85
CA ASP A 262 -5.87 0.87 -22.80
C ASP A 262 -4.71 1.65 -22.15
N TYR A 263 -5.05 2.67 -21.36
CA TYR A 263 -4.07 3.54 -20.71
C TYR A 263 -3.12 2.80 -19.77
N SER A 264 -3.61 1.81 -19.03
CA SER A 264 -2.82 0.97 -18.13
C SER A 264 -2.75 -0.48 -18.59
N LEU A 265 -1.74 -1.22 -18.12
CA LEU A 265 -1.61 -2.64 -18.44
C LEU A 265 -2.79 -3.49 -17.93
N ASN A 266 -3.39 -3.11 -16.78
CA ASN A 266 -4.58 -3.79 -16.28
C ASN A 266 -5.81 -3.52 -17.15
N GLN A 267 -5.96 -2.32 -17.72
CA GLN A 267 -7.01 -2.05 -18.70
C GLN A 267 -6.76 -2.84 -20.00
N LEU A 268 -5.51 -2.90 -20.46
CA LEU A 268 -5.14 -3.70 -21.63
C LEU A 268 -5.46 -5.19 -21.40
N ALA A 269 -5.12 -5.74 -20.24
CA ALA A 269 -5.48 -7.11 -19.87
C ALA A 269 -7.01 -7.31 -19.86
N TYR A 270 -7.75 -6.35 -19.32
CA TYR A 270 -9.21 -6.36 -19.33
C TYR A 270 -9.77 -6.38 -20.75
N GLN A 271 -9.21 -5.59 -21.67
CA GLN A 271 -9.63 -5.61 -23.09
C GLN A 271 -9.35 -6.96 -23.75
N TYR A 272 -8.17 -7.53 -23.53
CA TYR A 272 -7.84 -8.86 -24.02
C TYR A 272 -8.87 -9.90 -23.55
N ALA A 273 -9.16 -9.92 -22.23
CA ALA A 273 -10.08 -10.90 -21.66
C ALA A 273 -11.53 -10.70 -22.12
N PHE A 274 -12.08 -9.49 -22.01
CA PHE A 274 -13.53 -9.26 -22.11
C PHE A 274 -13.98 -8.65 -23.43
N GLN A 275 -13.12 -7.99 -24.18
CA GLN A 275 -13.47 -7.43 -25.50
C GLN A 275 -13.00 -8.33 -26.64
N GLN A 276 -11.82 -8.98 -26.49
CA GLN A 276 -11.26 -9.86 -27.51
C GLN A 276 -11.48 -11.35 -27.20
N ASN A 277 -12.02 -11.69 -26.03
CA ASN A 277 -12.19 -13.07 -25.54
C ASN A 277 -10.87 -13.86 -25.51
N ASP A 278 -9.73 -13.15 -25.31
CA ASP A 278 -8.39 -13.72 -25.26
C ASP A 278 -7.88 -13.76 -23.82
N PHE A 279 -8.32 -14.77 -23.07
CA PHE A 279 -7.91 -14.99 -21.69
C PHE A 279 -6.43 -15.37 -21.56
N ASN A 280 -5.85 -15.99 -22.57
CA ASN A 280 -4.44 -16.38 -22.60
C ASN A 280 -3.52 -15.16 -22.69
N GLY A 281 -3.87 -14.19 -23.54
CA GLY A 281 -3.15 -12.91 -23.63
C GLY A 281 -3.33 -12.07 -22.38
N ALA A 282 -4.54 -11.98 -21.83
CA ALA A 282 -4.81 -11.28 -20.57
C ALA A 282 -3.99 -11.86 -19.40
N ALA A 283 -3.93 -13.18 -19.30
CA ALA A 283 -3.13 -13.88 -18.30
C ALA A 283 -1.63 -13.62 -18.46
N ALA A 284 -1.13 -13.57 -19.70
CA ALA A 284 0.26 -13.24 -19.99
C ALA A 284 0.61 -11.81 -19.54
N ILE A 285 -0.26 -10.80 -19.80
CA ILE A 285 -0.08 -9.43 -19.34
C ILE A 285 -0.05 -9.38 -17.81
N SER A 286 -1.01 -10.04 -17.15
CA SER A 286 -1.11 -10.07 -15.67
C SER A 286 0.12 -10.73 -15.04
N LEU A 287 0.65 -11.78 -15.64
CA LEU A 287 1.85 -12.47 -15.16
C LEU A 287 3.11 -11.62 -15.36
N LEU A 288 3.23 -10.88 -16.47
CA LEU A 288 4.31 -9.91 -16.69
C LEU A 288 4.29 -8.81 -15.61
N LEU A 289 3.11 -8.26 -15.32
CA LEU A 289 2.93 -7.29 -14.24
C LEU A 289 3.35 -7.85 -12.89
N LEU A 290 2.93 -9.06 -12.57
CA LEU A 290 3.29 -9.74 -11.31
C LEU A 290 4.81 -9.92 -11.20
N VAL A 291 5.46 -10.41 -12.24
CA VAL A 291 6.92 -10.62 -12.25
C VAL A 291 7.67 -9.30 -12.08
N VAL A 292 7.25 -8.24 -12.78
CA VAL A 292 7.87 -6.92 -12.66
C VAL A 292 7.66 -6.36 -11.24
N ALA A 293 6.44 -6.44 -10.70
CA ALA A 293 6.15 -5.97 -9.35
C ALA A 293 6.96 -6.74 -8.29
N LEU A 294 7.08 -8.06 -8.41
CA LEU A 294 7.90 -8.88 -7.52
C LEU A 294 9.39 -8.54 -7.64
N ALA A 295 9.91 -8.38 -8.85
CA ALA A 295 11.31 -8.04 -9.08
C ALA A 295 11.68 -6.68 -8.49
N LEU A 296 10.84 -5.66 -8.72
CA LEU A 296 11.01 -4.34 -8.13
C LEU A 296 10.89 -4.38 -6.60
N SER A 297 9.89 -5.08 -6.06
CA SER A 297 9.72 -5.24 -4.62
C SER A 297 10.91 -5.95 -3.98
N ALA A 298 11.39 -7.04 -4.59
CA ALA A 298 12.60 -7.75 -4.14
C ALA A 298 13.84 -6.85 -4.16
N PHE A 299 14.02 -6.06 -5.22
CA PHE A 299 15.12 -5.11 -5.31
C PHE A 299 15.09 -4.09 -4.15
N PHE A 300 13.92 -3.51 -3.84
CA PHE A 300 13.78 -2.58 -2.72
C PHE A 300 13.95 -3.25 -1.36
N VAL A 301 13.46 -4.48 -1.19
CA VAL A 301 13.64 -5.25 0.05
C VAL A 301 15.14 -5.51 0.31
N LEU A 302 15.87 -5.98 -0.70
CA LEU A 302 17.29 -6.29 -0.58
C LEU A 302 18.16 -5.04 -0.36
N ARG A 303 17.76 -3.89 -0.95
CA ARG A 303 18.48 -2.62 -0.80
C ARG A 303 18.05 -1.81 0.43
N GLY A 304 16.83 -2.02 0.92
CA GLY A 304 16.20 -1.23 2.01
C GLY A 304 16.65 -1.61 3.42
N GLY A 305 17.42 -2.68 3.62
CA GLY A 305 17.88 -3.14 4.94
C GLY A 305 16.73 -3.54 5.89
N LEU A 306 15.57 -3.96 5.35
CA LEU A 306 14.37 -4.27 6.14
C LEU A 306 14.56 -5.47 7.09
N PHE A 307 15.48 -6.37 6.77
CA PHE A 307 15.79 -7.57 7.55
C PHE A 307 17.11 -7.46 8.34
N GLU A 308 17.81 -6.32 8.28
CA GLU A 308 18.96 -6.07 9.15
C GLU A 308 18.44 -5.90 10.59
N THR A 309 18.70 -6.89 11.42
CA THR A 309 18.52 -6.80 12.88
C THR A 309 19.67 -5.97 13.44
N ASP A 310 19.36 -4.82 14.00
CA ASP A 310 20.29 -4.02 14.81
C ASP A 310 20.63 -4.76 16.10
#